data_882c4584425690ddf0b68d446e1cd1e2
#
_entry.id   882c4584425690ddf0b68d446e1cd1e2
#
_cell.length_a   1.000
_cell.length_b   1.000
_cell.length_c   1.000
_cell.angle_alpha   90.00
_cell.angle_beta   90.00
_cell.angle_gamma   90.00
#
_symmetry.space_group_name_H-M   'P 1'
#
loop_
_entity.id
_entity.type
_entity.pdbx_description
1 polymer ?
#
loop_
_entity_poly.entity_id
_entity_poly.type
_entity_poly.pdbx_seq_one_letter_code
_entity_poly.pdbx_strand_id
1 'polypeptide(L)'
;MFQHYILTRFNLRAEDWTTTKNNEKVLTEEWLKERFDLFENYCFSSVKNQTNQNFKWLVFFDINTPEAYKQKVEEYRRSYKNFLPFFIDGMNNFLPEILKNIKGLDSEKYIITSRLDNDDCIHENYTEVIQSYFKKQDHHALDIIDGYTLETGKNTRLGVLMKLNNPFISLIEKKEDFKTVWFRDRHGSWKFEKNMTKIKNQRLWLSVIHSKNKVNRFSGYGKVNPKKLYEFHISKGRTEEIMESLVSFNSWRFLSFKNRLKFTSKRHYKDFKTFIGVYKK
;
A
#
# COMPACT_ATOMS: atom_id res chain seq x y z
N MET A 1 15.16 8.82 19.33
CA MET A 1 13.86 9.08 18.71
C MET A 1 13.90 8.60 17.29
N PHE A 2 12.79 8.49 16.58
CA PHE A 2 12.70 8.07 15.19
C PHE A 2 11.78 8.99 14.41
N GLN A 3 11.96 9.04 13.09
CA GLN A 3 11.00 9.62 12.14
C GLN A 3 10.35 8.50 11.32
N HIS A 4 9.02 8.54 11.19
CA HIS A 4 8.28 7.62 10.33
C HIS A 4 7.98 8.27 8.97
N TYR A 5 8.25 7.55 7.88
CA TYR A 5 7.97 7.94 6.51
C TYR A 5 7.03 6.93 5.85
N ILE A 6 5.90 7.38 5.33
CA ILE A 6 5.12 6.61 4.37
C ILE A 6 5.63 6.97 2.97
N LEU A 7 5.90 5.98 2.13
CA LEU A 7 6.50 6.14 0.81
C LEU A 7 5.57 5.63 -0.28
N THR A 8 5.15 6.51 -1.17
CA THR A 8 4.22 6.19 -2.27
C THR A 8 4.83 6.62 -3.60
N ARG A 9 4.86 5.70 -4.57
CA ARG A 9 5.06 6.06 -5.98
C ARG A 9 3.71 6.32 -6.63
N PHE A 10 3.60 7.34 -7.47
CA PHE A 10 2.33 7.68 -8.09
C PHE A 10 2.26 7.26 -9.56
N ASN A 11 2.84 8.03 -10.47
CA ASN A 11 2.78 7.84 -11.91
C ASN A 11 4.16 7.85 -12.59
N LEU A 12 5.17 7.32 -11.90
CA LEU A 12 6.53 7.28 -12.43
C LEU A 12 6.60 6.41 -13.68
N ARG A 13 7.20 6.93 -14.74
CA ARG A 13 7.48 6.18 -15.97
C ARG A 13 8.40 4.99 -15.67
N ALA A 14 8.05 3.82 -16.17
CA ALA A 14 8.86 2.62 -16.07
C ALA A 14 8.79 1.84 -17.39
N GLU A 15 9.94 1.39 -17.89
CA GLU A 15 10.03 0.67 -19.17
C GLU A 15 9.23 -0.63 -19.19
N ASP A 16 9.16 -1.31 -18.05
CA ASP A 16 8.44 -2.58 -17.87
C ASP A 16 6.96 -2.41 -17.57
N TRP A 17 6.43 -1.19 -17.55
CA TRP A 17 5.02 -0.91 -17.27
C TRP A 17 4.40 0.13 -18.21
N THR A 18 4.00 -0.34 -19.38
CA THR A 18 3.37 0.49 -20.42
C THR A 18 1.86 0.24 -20.56
N THR A 19 1.35 -0.87 -20.00
CA THR A 19 -0.08 -1.24 -20.09
C THR A 19 -0.65 -1.77 -18.77
N THR A 20 -1.99 -1.68 -18.63
CA THR A 20 -2.79 -2.33 -17.59
C THR A 20 -2.96 -3.84 -17.87
N LYS A 21 -3.62 -4.57 -16.95
CA LYS A 21 -4.00 -5.98 -17.16
C LYS A 21 -4.96 -6.20 -18.34
N ASN A 22 -5.60 -5.15 -18.85
CA ASN A 22 -6.52 -5.16 -19.98
C ASN A 22 -5.87 -4.63 -21.27
N ASN A 23 -4.53 -4.52 -21.31
CA ASN A 23 -3.74 -3.98 -22.43
C ASN A 23 -4.03 -2.51 -22.76
N GLU A 24 -4.60 -1.74 -21.85
CA GLU A 24 -4.79 -0.30 -22.00
C GLU A 24 -3.50 0.44 -21.69
N LYS A 25 -3.14 1.46 -22.47
CA LYS A 25 -1.95 2.28 -22.21
C LYS A 25 -2.06 2.98 -20.85
N VAL A 26 -0.95 2.98 -20.09
CA VAL A 26 -0.82 3.77 -18.85
C VAL A 26 -0.28 5.17 -19.16
N LEU A 27 -0.38 6.07 -18.19
CA LEU A 27 0.08 7.48 -18.27
C LEU A 27 -0.65 8.30 -19.33
N THR A 28 -1.78 7.83 -19.86
CA THR A 28 -2.71 8.64 -20.64
C THR A 28 -3.50 9.57 -19.73
N GLU A 29 -4.17 10.57 -20.32
CA GLU A 29 -5.01 11.49 -19.56
C GLU A 29 -6.14 10.76 -18.82
N GLU A 30 -6.83 9.83 -19.46
CA GLU A 30 -7.88 9.01 -18.85
C GLU A 30 -7.34 8.18 -17.69
N TRP A 31 -6.16 7.56 -17.90
CA TRP A 31 -5.51 6.80 -16.83
C TRP A 31 -5.14 7.70 -15.64
N LEU A 32 -4.58 8.88 -15.90
CA LEU A 32 -4.24 9.85 -14.85
C LEU A 32 -5.49 10.32 -14.11
N LYS A 33 -6.56 10.65 -14.81
CA LYS A 33 -7.85 11.06 -14.20
C LYS A 33 -8.36 9.99 -13.24
N GLU A 34 -8.44 8.73 -13.68
CA GLU A 34 -8.87 7.63 -12.82
C GLU A 34 -7.90 7.38 -11.67
N ARG A 35 -6.58 7.53 -11.89
CA ARG A 35 -5.57 7.35 -10.86
C ARG A 35 -5.65 8.40 -9.77
N PHE A 36 -5.87 9.66 -10.12
CA PHE A 36 -6.09 10.74 -9.16
C PHE A 36 -7.41 10.57 -8.41
N ASP A 37 -8.47 10.09 -9.07
CA ASP A 37 -9.74 9.77 -8.41
C ASP A 37 -9.57 8.66 -7.36
N LEU A 38 -8.89 7.56 -7.71
CA LEU A 38 -8.56 6.50 -6.77
C LEU A 38 -7.70 7.00 -5.61
N PHE A 39 -6.67 7.76 -5.91
CA PHE A 39 -5.78 8.32 -4.90
C PHE A 39 -6.52 9.19 -3.89
N GLU A 40 -7.31 10.13 -4.36
CA GLU A 40 -8.06 11.07 -3.53
C GLU A 40 -9.07 10.37 -2.63
N ASN A 41 -9.86 9.47 -3.22
CA ASN A 41 -10.96 8.84 -2.52
C ASN A 41 -10.55 7.71 -1.59
N TYR A 42 -9.45 7.02 -1.85
CA TYR A 42 -8.98 5.87 -1.08
C TYR A 42 -7.69 6.19 -0.31
N CYS A 43 -6.58 6.37 -1.03
CA CYS A 43 -5.26 6.47 -0.43
C CYS A 43 -5.09 7.76 0.39
N PHE A 44 -5.32 8.92 -0.22
CA PHE A 44 -5.13 10.22 0.42
C PHE A 44 -6.06 10.38 1.63
N SER A 45 -7.33 10.02 1.47
CA SER A 45 -8.31 10.09 2.55
C SER A 45 -7.90 9.20 3.73
N SER A 46 -7.44 7.96 3.47
CA SER A 46 -7.03 7.03 4.54
C SER A 46 -5.76 7.47 5.29
N VAL A 47 -4.80 8.07 4.58
CA VAL A 47 -3.55 8.57 5.19
C VAL A 47 -3.80 9.85 5.98
N LYS A 48 -4.61 10.76 5.45
CA LYS A 48 -4.94 12.03 6.12
C LYS A 48 -5.65 11.82 7.46
N ASN A 49 -6.42 10.75 7.60
CA ASN A 49 -7.23 10.44 8.79
C ASN A 49 -6.57 9.41 9.72
N GLN A 50 -5.25 9.24 9.69
CA GLN A 50 -4.55 8.42 10.67
C GLN A 50 -4.71 9.01 12.09
N THR A 51 -4.95 8.18 13.10
CA THR A 51 -5.07 8.61 14.50
C THR A 51 -3.76 9.18 15.03
N ASN A 52 -2.64 8.58 14.63
CA ASN A 52 -1.30 9.09 14.94
C ASN A 52 -0.71 9.81 13.72
N GLN A 53 -0.57 11.14 13.81
CA GLN A 53 -0.07 12.01 12.76
C GLN A 53 1.46 12.26 12.82
N ASN A 54 2.19 11.53 13.65
CA ASN A 54 3.65 11.68 13.79
C ASN A 54 4.39 10.92 12.68
N PHE A 55 4.21 11.34 11.43
CA PHE A 55 4.89 10.81 10.26
C PHE A 55 4.98 11.87 9.15
N LYS A 56 5.79 11.61 8.14
CA LYS A 56 5.84 12.36 6.88
C LYS A 56 5.45 11.42 5.74
N TRP A 57 4.65 11.88 4.80
CA TRP A 57 4.23 11.10 3.65
C TRP A 57 4.87 11.63 2.37
N LEU A 58 5.85 10.90 1.85
CA LEU A 58 6.56 11.24 0.63
C LEU A 58 5.88 10.56 -0.55
N VAL A 59 5.38 11.37 -1.48
CA VAL A 59 4.70 10.89 -2.70
C VAL A 59 5.46 11.37 -3.93
N PHE A 60 5.84 10.41 -4.77
CA PHE A 60 6.70 10.68 -5.92
C PHE A 60 5.91 10.62 -7.22
N PHE A 61 5.91 11.73 -7.92
CA PHE A 61 5.28 11.96 -9.21
C PHE A 61 6.34 12.04 -10.32
N ASP A 62 5.95 11.75 -11.55
CA ASP A 62 6.83 11.97 -12.71
C ASP A 62 6.93 13.47 -13.05
N ILE A 63 8.12 13.94 -13.43
CA ILE A 63 8.31 15.34 -13.85
C ILE A 63 7.42 15.73 -15.03
N ASN A 64 7.05 14.75 -15.88
CA ASN A 64 6.15 14.93 -17.01
C ASN A 64 4.65 14.89 -16.64
N THR A 65 4.32 14.88 -15.35
CA THR A 65 2.92 15.03 -14.92
C THR A 65 2.35 16.33 -15.50
N PRO A 66 1.20 16.29 -16.21
CA PRO A 66 0.60 17.51 -16.79
C PRO A 66 0.32 18.59 -15.75
N GLU A 67 0.40 19.85 -16.15
CA GLU A 67 0.32 21.01 -15.24
C GLU A 67 -0.97 21.07 -14.42
N ALA A 68 -2.11 20.70 -15.02
CA ALA A 68 -3.39 20.64 -14.32
C ALA A 68 -3.35 19.67 -13.11
N TYR A 69 -2.63 18.56 -13.25
CA TYR A 69 -2.46 17.60 -12.15
C TYR A 69 -1.40 18.03 -11.14
N LYS A 70 -0.37 18.80 -11.56
CA LYS A 70 0.60 19.40 -10.61
C LYS A 70 -0.10 20.42 -9.72
N GLN A 71 -1.03 21.21 -10.28
CA GLN A 71 -1.85 22.12 -9.48
C GLN A 71 -2.69 21.37 -8.45
N LYS A 72 -3.32 20.25 -8.84
CA LYS A 72 -4.05 19.38 -7.90
C LYS A 72 -3.15 18.79 -6.80
N VAL A 73 -1.93 18.39 -7.13
CA VAL A 73 -0.94 17.93 -6.14
C VAL A 73 -0.58 19.06 -5.15
N GLU A 74 -0.46 20.28 -5.62
CA GLU A 74 -0.21 21.44 -4.76
C GLU A 74 -1.41 21.74 -3.82
N GLU A 75 -2.64 21.51 -4.27
CA GLU A 75 -3.83 21.59 -3.41
C GLU A 75 -3.77 20.55 -2.29
N TYR A 76 -3.38 19.32 -2.58
CA TYR A 76 -3.16 18.29 -1.54
C TYR A 76 -2.10 18.74 -0.55
N ARG A 77 -0.96 19.29 -1.02
CA ARG A 77 0.13 19.79 -0.16
C ARG A 77 -0.35 20.90 0.78
N ARG A 78 -1.17 21.83 0.28
CA ARG A 78 -1.75 22.91 1.10
C ARG A 78 -2.77 22.39 2.11
N SER A 79 -3.54 21.35 1.74
CA SER A 79 -4.62 20.82 2.59
C SER A 79 -4.13 19.85 3.68
N TYR A 80 -2.89 19.36 3.57
CA TYR A 80 -2.37 18.35 4.48
C TYR A 80 -0.84 18.45 4.67
N LYS A 81 -0.42 18.94 5.84
CA LYS A 81 0.98 19.26 6.15
C LYS A 81 1.97 18.08 6.08
N ASN A 82 1.48 16.85 6.30
CA ASN A 82 2.32 15.65 6.26
C ASN A 82 2.53 15.13 4.83
N PHE A 83 1.78 15.63 3.83
CA PHE A 83 1.91 15.29 2.43
C PHE A 83 3.05 16.08 1.77
N LEU A 84 4.10 15.36 1.37
CA LEU A 84 5.31 15.92 0.75
C LEU A 84 5.44 15.37 -0.67
N PRO A 85 4.99 16.09 -1.71
CA PRO A 85 5.13 15.67 -3.09
C PRO A 85 6.54 15.97 -3.65
N PHE A 86 7.06 15.04 -4.45
CA PHE A 86 8.30 15.16 -5.18
C PHE A 86 8.09 14.81 -6.64
N PHE A 87 8.60 15.64 -7.55
CA PHE A 87 8.57 15.38 -8.99
C PHE A 87 9.95 14.91 -9.43
N ILE A 88 10.05 13.69 -9.95
CA ILE A 88 11.30 13.02 -10.31
C ILE A 88 11.23 12.43 -11.72
N ASP A 89 12.37 12.22 -12.35
CA ASP A 89 12.46 11.69 -13.70
C ASP A 89 12.43 10.16 -13.73
N GLY A 90 11.21 9.61 -13.75
CA GLY A 90 10.97 8.18 -13.92
C GLY A 90 11.34 7.30 -12.71
N MET A 91 11.08 6.01 -12.87
CA MET A 91 11.23 5.00 -11.81
C MET A 91 12.69 4.74 -11.42
N ASN A 92 13.66 4.92 -12.35
CA ASN A 92 15.08 4.69 -12.07
C ASN A 92 15.63 5.64 -11.00
N ASN A 93 15.06 6.85 -10.89
CA ASN A 93 15.45 7.83 -9.87
C ASN A 93 14.67 7.68 -8.54
N PHE A 94 13.71 6.77 -8.46
CA PHE A 94 12.83 6.68 -7.29
C PHE A 94 13.58 6.37 -5.99
N LEU A 95 14.35 5.28 -5.94
CA LEU A 95 15.11 4.93 -4.74
C LEU A 95 16.21 5.95 -4.39
N PRO A 96 17.03 6.43 -5.35
CA PRO A 96 18.00 7.50 -5.09
C PRO A 96 17.36 8.76 -4.49
N GLU A 97 16.23 9.22 -5.03
CA GLU A 97 15.55 10.41 -4.53
C GLU A 97 14.88 10.19 -3.16
N ILE A 98 14.35 9.01 -2.87
CA ILE A 98 13.91 8.68 -1.51
C ILE A 98 15.06 8.85 -0.52
N LEU A 99 16.22 8.22 -0.79
CA LEU A 99 17.40 8.26 0.09
C LEU A 99 17.89 9.69 0.30
N LYS A 100 17.99 10.48 -0.78
CA LYS A 100 18.40 11.88 -0.74
C LYS A 100 17.47 12.73 0.10
N ASN A 101 16.14 12.61 -0.13
CA ASN A 101 15.14 13.41 0.57
C ASN A 101 15.08 13.06 2.06
N ILE A 102 15.09 11.77 2.42
CA ILE A 102 15.10 11.36 3.83
C ILE A 102 16.36 11.87 4.55
N LYS A 103 17.53 11.84 3.91
CA LYS A 103 18.76 12.40 4.50
C LYS A 103 18.64 13.89 4.85
N GLY A 104 17.94 14.65 4.03
CA GLY A 104 17.77 16.10 4.20
C GLY A 104 16.62 16.52 5.12
N LEU A 105 15.64 15.65 5.42
CA LEU A 105 14.39 16.05 6.06
C LEU A 105 14.42 16.07 7.60
N ASP A 106 15.33 15.35 8.24
CA ASP A 106 15.42 15.27 9.71
C ASP A 106 16.81 14.80 10.18
N SER A 107 17.04 14.85 11.51
CA SER A 107 18.28 14.42 12.17
C SER A 107 18.10 13.23 13.11
N GLU A 108 16.95 12.53 13.06
CA GLU A 108 16.66 11.40 13.94
C GLU A 108 17.60 10.22 13.68
N LYS A 109 17.99 9.50 14.75
CA LYS A 109 18.91 8.35 14.66
C LYS A 109 18.29 7.12 14.00
N TYR A 110 16.97 7.01 14.05
CA TYR A 110 16.22 5.88 13.51
C TYR A 110 15.15 6.36 12.56
N ILE A 111 14.85 5.55 11.58
CA ILE A 111 13.73 5.77 10.68
C ILE A 111 12.83 4.54 10.63
N ILE A 112 11.57 4.79 10.39
CA ILE A 112 10.59 3.78 9.97
C ILE A 112 10.17 4.16 8.56
N THR A 113 10.23 3.25 7.62
CA THR A 113 9.68 3.47 6.28
C THR A 113 8.58 2.47 6.00
N SER A 114 7.41 2.94 5.56
CA SER A 114 6.26 2.11 5.20
C SER A 114 5.92 2.29 3.74
N ARG A 115 5.69 1.19 3.03
CA ARG A 115 5.25 1.21 1.64
C ARG A 115 3.74 1.30 1.57
N LEU A 116 3.24 2.18 0.71
CA LEU A 116 1.82 2.29 0.37
C LEU A 116 1.69 2.56 -1.13
N ASP A 117 0.90 1.73 -1.82
CA ASP A 117 0.58 1.97 -3.23
C ASP A 117 -0.57 3.01 -3.32
N ASN A 118 -0.59 3.80 -4.38
CA ASN A 118 -1.42 5.01 -4.51
C ASN A 118 -2.93 4.78 -4.69
N ASP A 119 -3.36 3.53 -4.78
CA ASP A 119 -4.75 3.10 -4.95
C ASP A 119 -5.28 2.24 -3.78
N ASP A 120 -4.45 2.00 -2.78
CA ASP A 120 -4.79 1.20 -1.60
C ASP A 120 -5.02 2.08 -0.36
N CYS A 121 -5.65 1.53 0.69
CA CYS A 121 -5.90 2.24 1.95
C CYS A 121 -5.17 1.60 3.13
N ILE A 122 -4.92 2.41 4.14
CA ILE A 122 -4.47 1.97 5.46
C ILE A 122 -5.52 2.30 6.52
N HIS A 123 -5.67 1.41 7.51
CA HIS A 123 -6.58 1.57 8.65
C HIS A 123 -6.16 2.78 9.50
N GLU A 124 -7.10 3.46 10.13
CA GLU A 124 -6.85 4.66 10.94
C GLU A 124 -5.75 4.51 12.00
N ASN A 125 -5.54 3.31 12.55
CA ASN A 125 -4.53 3.01 13.55
C ASN A 125 -3.22 2.44 12.96
N TYR A 126 -3.05 2.44 11.64
CA TYR A 126 -1.88 1.82 10.99
C TYR A 126 -0.55 2.41 11.49
N THR A 127 -0.42 3.72 11.49
CA THR A 127 0.82 4.40 11.89
C THR A 127 1.14 4.19 13.37
N GLU A 128 0.13 4.22 14.23
CA GLU A 128 0.29 3.95 15.66
C GLU A 128 0.79 2.52 15.90
N VAL A 129 0.17 1.53 15.26
CA VAL A 129 0.57 0.13 15.41
C VAL A 129 1.99 -0.09 14.90
N ILE A 130 2.34 0.42 13.71
CA ILE A 130 3.70 0.28 13.18
C ILE A 130 4.72 0.90 14.14
N GLN A 131 4.47 2.08 14.66
CA GLN A 131 5.36 2.79 15.59
C GLN A 131 5.51 2.08 16.93
N SER A 132 4.50 1.37 17.41
CA SER A 132 4.56 0.59 18.64
C SER A 132 5.59 -0.55 18.63
N TYR A 133 6.00 -1.01 17.45
CA TYR A 133 7.05 -2.02 17.29
C TYR A 133 8.48 -1.47 17.33
N PHE A 134 8.65 -0.14 17.44
CA PHE A 134 9.97 0.46 17.51
C PHE A 134 10.69 0.12 18.82
N LYS A 135 11.86 -0.50 18.72
CA LYS A 135 12.74 -0.88 19.84
C LYS A 135 14.22 -0.57 19.55
N LYS A 136 14.49 0.48 18.76
CA LYS A 136 15.85 0.87 18.31
C LYS A 136 16.57 -0.22 17.50
N GLN A 137 15.83 -0.94 16.67
CA GLN A 137 16.37 -1.98 15.80
C GLN A 137 17.23 -1.35 14.68
N ASP A 138 18.32 -2.00 14.32
CA ASP A 138 19.21 -1.54 13.26
C ASP A 138 18.64 -1.82 11.87
N HIS A 139 17.93 -2.97 11.72
CA HIS A 139 17.24 -3.38 10.52
C HIS A 139 16.19 -4.43 10.87
N HIS A 140 14.92 -4.08 10.78
CA HIS A 140 13.83 -4.97 11.15
C HIS A 140 12.56 -4.70 10.34
N ALA A 141 12.09 -5.69 9.61
CA ALA A 141 10.88 -5.59 8.80
C ALA A 141 9.61 -5.95 9.61
N LEU A 142 8.51 -5.29 9.30
CA LEU A 142 7.19 -5.57 9.82
C LEU A 142 6.26 -5.94 8.66
N ASP A 143 5.73 -7.16 8.65
CA ASP A 143 4.77 -7.67 7.65
C ASP A 143 3.40 -7.83 8.29
N ILE A 144 2.48 -6.90 8.02
CA ILE A 144 1.08 -6.98 8.46
C ILE A 144 0.36 -7.93 7.51
N ILE A 145 0.25 -9.19 7.89
CA ILE A 145 -0.23 -10.24 6.98
C ILE A 145 -1.73 -10.25 6.76
N ASP A 146 -2.51 -9.68 7.66
CA ASP A 146 -3.96 -9.62 7.62
C ASP A 146 -4.47 -8.27 7.12
N GLY A 147 -5.43 -8.29 6.21
CA GLY A 147 -6.09 -7.11 5.68
C GLY A 147 -7.42 -7.44 5.05
N TYR A 148 -7.90 -6.51 4.25
CA TYR A 148 -9.09 -6.66 3.44
C TYR A 148 -8.77 -6.46 1.95
N THR A 149 -9.67 -6.89 1.09
CA THR A 149 -9.67 -6.55 -0.33
C THR A 149 -11.07 -6.14 -0.75
N LEU A 150 -11.13 -5.04 -1.46
CA LEU A 150 -12.35 -4.46 -2.02
C LEU A 150 -12.24 -4.50 -3.55
N GLU A 151 -13.14 -5.19 -4.21
CA GLU A 151 -13.30 -5.07 -5.66
C GLU A 151 -14.38 -4.05 -5.96
N THR A 152 -14.06 -3.06 -6.77
CA THR A 152 -14.96 -1.97 -7.15
C THR A 152 -15.55 -2.20 -8.55
N GLY A 153 -16.73 -1.65 -8.82
CA GLY A 153 -17.45 -1.75 -10.09
C GLY A 153 -18.88 -2.24 -9.93
N LYS A 154 -19.48 -2.79 -10.99
CA LYS A 154 -20.90 -3.23 -10.99
C LYS A 154 -21.23 -4.30 -9.94
N ASN A 155 -20.25 -5.11 -9.56
CA ASN A 155 -20.42 -6.18 -8.57
C ASN A 155 -19.34 -6.01 -7.48
N THR A 156 -19.49 -4.96 -6.67
CA THR A 156 -18.56 -4.66 -5.59
C THR A 156 -18.54 -5.79 -4.57
N ARG A 157 -17.35 -6.27 -4.22
CA ARG A 157 -17.14 -7.36 -3.25
C ARG A 157 -16.10 -6.94 -2.20
N LEU A 158 -16.44 -7.22 -0.95
CA LEU A 158 -15.54 -7.01 0.19
C LEU A 158 -15.24 -8.34 0.85
N GLY A 159 -13.96 -8.67 1.00
CA GLY A 159 -13.52 -9.90 1.65
C GLY A 159 -12.29 -9.70 2.51
N VAL A 160 -12.03 -10.63 3.41
CA VAL A 160 -10.73 -10.69 4.10
C VAL A 160 -9.66 -11.19 3.14
N LEU A 161 -8.43 -10.74 3.34
CA LEU A 161 -7.28 -11.21 2.61
C LEU A 161 -6.12 -11.40 3.58
N MET A 162 -5.49 -12.57 3.54
CA MET A 162 -4.24 -12.83 4.23
C MET A 162 -3.13 -12.99 3.20
N LYS A 163 -2.08 -12.18 3.28
CA LYS A 163 -0.99 -12.21 2.30
C LYS A 163 0.36 -11.98 2.98
N LEU A 164 1.22 -12.99 2.94
CA LEU A 164 2.61 -12.87 3.38
C LEU A 164 3.42 -12.07 2.37
N ASN A 165 4.32 -11.23 2.86
CA ASN A 165 5.17 -10.36 2.04
C ASN A 165 4.32 -9.54 1.07
N ASN A 166 3.33 -8.85 1.60
CA ASN A 166 2.40 -8.00 0.87
C ASN A 166 3.02 -6.62 0.55
N PRO A 167 2.34 -5.72 -0.18
CA PRO A 167 2.86 -4.38 -0.47
C PRO A 167 2.85 -3.40 0.72
N PHE A 168 2.30 -3.76 1.87
CA PHE A 168 2.19 -2.89 3.05
C PHE A 168 3.26 -3.14 4.10
N ILE A 169 4.45 -3.57 3.68
CA ILE A 169 5.59 -3.80 4.57
C ILE A 169 6.13 -2.49 5.09
N SER A 170 6.57 -2.51 6.36
CA SER A 170 7.34 -1.43 6.96
C SER A 170 8.73 -1.92 7.37
N LEU A 171 9.70 -1.02 7.40
CA LEU A 171 11.09 -1.30 7.77
C LEU A 171 11.57 -0.29 8.80
N ILE A 172 12.12 -0.78 9.92
CA ILE A 172 12.77 0.01 10.96
C ILE A 172 14.26 -0.11 10.76
N GLU A 173 14.98 1.03 10.70
CA GLU A 173 16.42 1.07 10.44
C GLU A 173 17.12 2.15 11.27
N LYS A 174 18.42 1.98 11.51
CA LYS A 174 19.30 3.12 11.82
C LYS A 174 19.44 4.02 10.60
N LYS A 175 19.42 5.33 10.80
CA LYS A 175 19.53 6.30 9.72
C LYS A 175 20.93 6.35 9.08
N GLU A 176 21.93 5.88 9.77
CA GLU A 176 23.33 5.92 9.29
C GLU A 176 23.52 5.18 7.95
N ASP A 177 22.97 3.94 7.83
CA ASP A 177 23.10 3.07 6.66
C ASP A 177 21.76 2.55 6.12
N PHE A 178 20.72 3.37 6.18
CA PHE A 178 19.39 2.95 5.82
C PHE A 178 19.21 2.69 4.31
N LYS A 179 18.33 1.76 3.97
CA LYS A 179 18.00 1.34 2.61
C LYS A 179 16.56 1.66 2.21
N THR A 180 15.70 1.91 3.20
CA THR A 180 14.24 2.05 3.10
C THR A 180 13.50 0.77 2.70
N VAL A 181 12.19 0.77 2.88
CA VAL A 181 11.33 -0.35 2.49
C VAL A 181 11.34 -0.63 0.98
N TRP A 182 11.84 0.30 0.15
CA TRP A 182 11.90 0.17 -1.30
C TRP A 182 13.22 -0.43 -1.83
N PHE A 183 14.20 -0.75 -0.96
CA PHE A 183 15.43 -1.43 -1.40
C PHE A 183 15.16 -2.81 -1.99
N ARG A 184 14.05 -3.44 -1.61
CA ARG A 184 13.51 -4.64 -2.26
C ARG A 184 12.42 -4.23 -3.23
N ASP A 185 12.79 -4.03 -4.47
CA ASP A 185 11.93 -3.57 -5.55
C ASP A 185 10.59 -4.33 -5.64
N ARG A 186 10.65 -5.66 -5.51
CA ARG A 186 9.46 -6.52 -5.50
C ARG A 186 9.10 -6.93 -4.07
N HIS A 187 7.87 -6.63 -3.63
CA HIS A 187 7.40 -7.03 -2.30
C HIS A 187 7.57 -8.55 -2.02
N GLY A 188 7.48 -9.42 -3.05
CA GLY A 188 7.74 -10.86 -2.90
C GLY A 188 9.16 -11.22 -2.49
N SER A 189 10.15 -10.34 -2.67
CA SER A 189 11.55 -10.56 -2.27
C SER A 189 11.76 -10.44 -0.76
N TRP A 190 10.80 -9.89 -0.03
CA TRP A 190 10.80 -9.85 1.44
C TRP A 190 10.77 -11.23 2.10
N LYS A 191 10.41 -12.29 1.36
CA LYS A 191 10.50 -13.69 1.83
C LYS A 191 11.91 -14.11 2.25
N PHE A 192 12.94 -13.39 1.78
CA PHE A 192 14.34 -13.66 2.14
C PHE A 192 14.81 -12.81 3.34
N GLU A 193 13.95 -11.95 3.89
CA GLU A 193 14.28 -11.18 5.07
C GLU A 193 14.18 -12.06 6.32
N LYS A 194 15.29 -12.11 7.08
CA LYS A 194 15.39 -12.93 8.31
C LYS A 194 14.89 -12.16 9.53
N ASN A 195 15.14 -10.86 9.57
CA ASN A 195 14.75 -9.97 10.66
C ASN A 195 13.36 -9.39 10.39
N MET A 196 12.32 -10.20 10.59
CA MET A 196 10.95 -9.81 10.29
C MET A 196 9.96 -10.27 11.35
N THR A 197 9.12 -9.34 11.81
CA THR A 197 7.93 -9.65 12.62
C THR A 197 6.71 -9.72 11.72
N LYS A 198 5.98 -10.84 11.79
CA LYS A 198 4.68 -11.02 11.13
C LYS A 198 3.56 -10.62 12.08
N ILE A 199 2.93 -9.50 11.82
CA ILE A 199 1.79 -8.99 12.59
C ILE A 199 0.52 -9.71 12.13
N LYS A 200 -0.15 -10.37 13.07
CA LYS A 200 -1.36 -11.19 12.85
C LYS A 200 -2.53 -10.62 13.62
N ASN A 201 -3.75 -10.99 13.18
CA ASN A 201 -5.02 -10.65 13.83
C ASN A 201 -5.32 -9.13 13.89
N GLN A 202 -4.58 -8.34 13.10
CA GLN A 202 -4.81 -6.91 12.91
C GLN A 202 -4.93 -6.61 11.43
N ARG A 203 -6.12 -6.16 10.98
CA ARG A 203 -6.41 -5.88 9.57
C ARG A 203 -6.19 -4.40 9.28
N LEU A 204 -4.93 -4.05 9.03
CA LEU A 204 -4.51 -2.65 8.95
C LEU A 204 -4.37 -2.14 7.52
N TRP A 205 -4.76 -2.90 6.52
CA TRP A 205 -4.72 -2.48 5.12
C TRP A 205 -5.93 -3.00 4.33
N LEU A 206 -6.28 -2.25 3.30
CA LEU A 206 -7.31 -2.57 2.33
C LEU A 206 -6.75 -2.43 0.93
N SER A 207 -6.66 -3.55 0.21
CA SER A 207 -6.24 -3.55 -1.20
C SER A 207 -7.46 -3.36 -2.11
N VAL A 208 -7.43 -2.31 -2.93
CA VAL A 208 -8.50 -1.94 -3.85
C VAL A 208 -8.26 -2.55 -5.22
N ILE A 209 -9.21 -3.35 -5.68
CA ILE A 209 -9.18 -4.03 -6.97
C ILE A 209 -10.12 -3.31 -7.94
N HIS A 210 -9.55 -2.75 -9.00
CA HIS A 210 -10.26 -2.00 -10.04
C HIS A 210 -9.81 -2.42 -11.44
N SER A 211 -10.46 -1.90 -12.49
CA SER A 211 -10.19 -2.29 -13.88
C SER A 211 -8.75 -1.99 -14.33
N LYS A 212 -8.16 -0.89 -13.88
CA LYS A 212 -6.83 -0.39 -14.28
C LYS A 212 -5.65 -0.96 -13.46
N ASN A 213 -5.86 -1.94 -12.56
CA ASN A 213 -4.73 -2.61 -11.92
C ASN A 213 -3.82 -3.29 -12.94
N LYS A 214 -2.49 -3.29 -12.72
CA LYS A 214 -1.51 -3.98 -13.58
C LYS A 214 -1.75 -5.50 -13.60
N VAL A 215 -1.93 -6.12 -12.42
CA VAL A 215 -2.03 -7.58 -12.27
C VAL A 215 -3.05 -8.04 -11.22
N ASN A 216 -3.48 -7.17 -10.31
CA ASN A 216 -4.30 -7.57 -9.18
C ASN A 216 -5.69 -8.02 -9.63
N ARG A 217 -6.16 -9.14 -9.04
CA ARG A 217 -7.51 -9.68 -9.19
C ARG A 217 -8.09 -9.92 -7.81
N PHE A 218 -9.41 -9.80 -7.69
CA PHE A 218 -10.08 -10.07 -6.42
C PHE A 218 -9.81 -11.51 -5.95
N SER A 219 -9.32 -11.60 -4.74
CA SER A 219 -8.99 -12.87 -4.11
C SER A 219 -9.46 -12.95 -2.66
N GLY A 220 -10.38 -12.05 -2.28
CA GLY A 220 -10.99 -12.01 -0.97
C GLY A 220 -11.83 -13.25 -0.65
N TYR A 221 -11.98 -13.54 0.63
CA TYR A 221 -12.82 -14.61 1.14
C TYR A 221 -13.48 -14.21 2.46
N GLY A 222 -14.49 -14.99 2.87
CA GLY A 222 -15.24 -14.76 4.11
C GLY A 222 -16.20 -13.57 4.01
N LYS A 223 -17.23 -13.61 4.86
CA LYS A 223 -18.19 -12.50 5.00
C LYS A 223 -17.55 -11.42 5.87
N VAL A 224 -17.58 -10.19 5.41
CA VAL A 224 -17.09 -9.00 6.12
C VAL A 224 -18.28 -8.09 6.39
N ASN A 225 -18.34 -7.48 7.57
CA ASN A 225 -19.28 -6.39 7.84
C ASN A 225 -18.82 -5.15 7.07
N PRO A 226 -19.62 -4.60 6.13
CA PRO A 226 -19.22 -3.44 5.33
C PRO A 226 -18.89 -2.20 6.17
N LYS A 227 -19.42 -2.07 7.38
CA LYS A 227 -19.09 -0.99 8.32
C LYS A 227 -17.58 -0.92 8.64
N LYS A 228 -16.83 -2.02 8.45
CA LYS A 228 -15.38 -2.02 8.55
C LYS A 228 -14.67 -1.08 7.56
N LEU A 229 -15.30 -0.66 6.48
CA LEU A 229 -14.76 0.31 5.56
C LEU A 229 -14.65 1.73 6.16
N TYR A 230 -15.46 2.07 7.15
CA TYR A 230 -15.38 3.36 7.85
C TYR A 230 -14.03 3.54 8.58
N GLU A 231 -13.41 2.45 9.06
CA GLU A 231 -12.11 2.45 9.73
C GLU A 231 -10.94 2.78 8.77
N PHE A 232 -11.22 2.80 7.45
CA PHE A 232 -10.26 3.18 6.40
C PHE A 232 -10.46 4.59 5.86
N HIS A 233 -11.47 5.31 6.34
CA HIS A 233 -11.77 6.68 5.97
C HIS A 233 -11.82 6.92 4.45
N ILE A 234 -12.34 5.96 3.69
CA ILE A 234 -12.67 6.17 2.27
C ILE A 234 -13.59 7.41 2.19
N SER A 235 -13.45 8.25 1.16
CA SER A 235 -14.28 9.44 1.04
C SER A 235 -15.77 9.10 1.13
N LYS A 236 -16.57 10.03 1.68
CA LYS A 236 -18.00 9.80 1.96
C LYS A 236 -18.75 9.34 0.72
N GLY A 237 -18.64 10.09 -0.38
CA GLY A 237 -19.35 9.76 -1.63
C GLY A 237 -18.93 8.39 -2.18
N ARG A 238 -17.63 8.08 -2.14
CA ARG A 238 -17.15 6.76 -2.59
C ARG A 238 -17.62 5.64 -1.68
N THR A 239 -17.72 5.87 -0.38
CA THR A 239 -18.24 4.88 0.57
C THR A 239 -19.73 4.61 0.30
N GLU A 240 -20.52 5.63 0.00
CA GLU A 240 -21.93 5.51 -0.39
C GLU A 240 -22.08 4.67 -1.67
N GLU A 241 -21.34 4.98 -2.73
CA GLU A 241 -21.30 4.19 -3.97
C GLU A 241 -20.92 2.72 -3.75
N ILE A 242 -19.95 2.46 -2.87
CA ILE A 242 -19.55 1.09 -2.49
C ILE A 242 -20.70 0.37 -1.82
N MET A 243 -21.37 1.01 -0.84
CA MET A 243 -22.46 0.40 -0.10
C MET A 243 -23.65 0.05 -1.00
N GLU A 244 -23.98 0.90 -1.97
CA GLU A 244 -25.05 0.66 -2.95
C GLU A 244 -24.74 -0.46 -3.93
N SER A 245 -23.48 -0.56 -4.38
CA SER A 245 -23.03 -1.55 -5.35
C SER A 245 -22.61 -2.90 -4.74
N LEU A 246 -22.58 -2.99 -3.40
CA LEU A 246 -22.08 -4.17 -2.69
C LEU A 246 -23.01 -5.37 -2.87
N VAL A 247 -22.51 -6.40 -3.52
CA VAL A 247 -23.28 -7.63 -3.73
C VAL A 247 -23.37 -8.49 -2.47
N SER A 248 -24.47 -9.19 -2.30
CA SER A 248 -24.67 -10.13 -1.19
C SER A 248 -23.57 -11.19 -1.14
N PHE A 249 -23.08 -11.53 0.05
CA PHE A 249 -22.08 -12.59 0.22
C PHE A 249 -22.51 -13.92 -0.39
N ASN A 250 -23.81 -14.21 -0.38
CA ASN A 250 -24.34 -15.44 -0.95
C ASN A 250 -24.09 -15.56 -2.46
N SER A 251 -24.04 -14.45 -3.21
CA SER A 251 -23.78 -14.45 -4.66
C SER A 251 -22.36 -14.88 -5.04
N TRP A 252 -21.39 -14.76 -4.11
CA TRP A 252 -20.00 -15.11 -4.37
C TRP A 252 -19.40 -16.09 -3.34
N ARG A 253 -20.24 -16.76 -2.52
CA ARG A 253 -19.79 -17.72 -1.50
C ARG A 253 -18.89 -18.83 -2.05
N PHE A 254 -19.15 -19.33 -3.25
CA PHE A 254 -18.32 -20.36 -3.89
C PHE A 254 -16.94 -19.82 -4.29
N LEU A 255 -16.88 -18.59 -4.81
CA LEU A 255 -15.60 -17.90 -5.08
C LEU A 255 -14.84 -17.71 -3.78
N SER A 256 -15.50 -17.28 -2.72
CA SER A 256 -14.92 -17.13 -1.38
C SER A 256 -14.33 -18.45 -0.88
N PHE A 257 -15.02 -19.56 -0.99
CA PHE A 257 -14.53 -20.87 -0.60
C PHE A 257 -13.29 -21.27 -1.42
N LYS A 258 -13.35 -21.15 -2.75
CA LYS A 258 -12.22 -21.42 -3.65
C LYS A 258 -11.01 -20.56 -3.30
N ASN A 259 -11.20 -19.27 -3.06
CA ASN A 259 -10.13 -18.37 -2.66
C ASN A 259 -9.52 -18.78 -1.32
N ARG A 260 -10.35 -19.10 -0.32
CA ARG A 260 -9.88 -19.58 0.99
C ARG A 260 -9.03 -20.83 0.88
N LEU A 261 -9.46 -21.84 0.13
CA LEU A 261 -8.67 -23.07 -0.11
C LEU A 261 -7.34 -22.75 -0.77
N LYS A 262 -7.33 -21.93 -1.82
CA LYS A 262 -6.12 -21.51 -2.51
C LYS A 262 -5.12 -20.81 -1.57
N PHE A 263 -5.61 -19.94 -0.67
CA PHE A 263 -4.77 -19.27 0.32
C PHE A 263 -4.21 -20.23 1.35
N THR A 264 -5.06 -21.08 1.90
CA THR A 264 -4.65 -22.08 2.90
C THR A 264 -3.59 -23.00 2.34
N SER A 265 -3.80 -23.56 1.14
CA SER A 265 -2.83 -24.42 0.47
C SER A 265 -1.50 -23.71 0.17
N LYS A 266 -1.56 -22.48 -0.35
CA LYS A 266 -0.34 -21.66 -0.60
C LYS A 266 0.41 -21.33 0.69
N ARG A 267 -0.28 -21.07 1.78
CA ARG A 267 0.32 -20.80 3.08
C ARG A 267 1.04 -22.02 3.59
N HIS A 268 0.38 -23.18 3.67
CA HIS A 268 1.00 -24.42 4.10
C HIS A 268 2.22 -24.79 3.25
N TYR A 269 2.12 -24.59 1.93
CA TYR A 269 3.26 -24.81 1.04
C TYR A 269 4.44 -23.87 1.31
N LYS A 270 4.18 -22.59 1.59
CA LYS A 270 5.23 -21.62 1.96
C LYS A 270 5.82 -21.94 3.33
N ASP A 271 4.99 -22.28 4.31
CA ASP A 271 5.43 -22.64 5.65
C ASP A 271 6.29 -23.90 5.59
N PHE A 272 5.89 -24.91 4.81
CA PHE A 272 6.70 -26.11 4.54
C PHE A 272 8.05 -25.76 3.89
N LYS A 273 8.09 -24.92 2.85
CA LYS A 273 9.35 -24.49 2.24
C LYS A 273 10.25 -23.73 3.22
N THR A 274 9.68 -22.95 4.11
CA THR A 274 10.43 -22.27 5.16
C THR A 274 11.00 -23.30 6.14
N PHE A 275 10.21 -24.28 6.54
CA PHE A 275 10.62 -25.36 7.45
C PHE A 275 11.79 -26.17 6.90
N ILE A 276 11.74 -26.59 5.63
CA ILE A 276 12.83 -27.36 4.98
C ILE A 276 13.99 -26.48 4.50
N GLY A 277 13.97 -25.17 4.79
CA GLY A 277 15.10 -24.28 4.52
C GLY A 277 15.26 -23.80 3.06
N VAL A 278 14.30 -24.04 2.17
CA VAL A 278 14.36 -23.59 0.74
C VAL A 278 14.53 -22.06 0.59
N TYR A 279 14.13 -21.29 1.58
CA TYR A 279 14.32 -19.82 1.62
C TYR A 279 15.52 -19.39 2.47
N LYS A 280 16.34 -20.32 2.93
CA LYS A 280 17.62 -20.04 3.59
C LYS A 280 18.69 -19.85 2.50
N LYS A 281 18.89 -18.65 2.05
CA LYS A 281 20.11 -18.21 1.37
C LYS A 281 20.61 -16.94 2.03
#